data_7494c38d67fd834b1a062959780a7c30
#
_entry.id   7494c38d67fd834b1a062959780a7c30
#
_cell.length_a   1.000
_cell.length_b   1.000
_cell.length_c   1.000
_cell.angle_alpha   90.00
_cell.angle_beta   90.00
_cell.angle_gamma   90.00
#
_symmetry.space_group_name_H-M   'P 1'
#
loop_
_entity.id
_entity.type
_entity.pdbx_description
1 polymer ?
#
loop_
_entity_poly.entity_id
_entity_poly.type
_entity_poly.pdbx_seq_one_letter_code
_entity_poly.pdbx_strand_id
1 'polypeptide(L)'
;MVARHEDRPKSKFFIDNLFEDFISLSGDRYYGEDKSVLTGFAKFNGNSVLVIGQEKGENLESRIERNFGMMRPEGYRKTIRLMNLANKFNIPIISFIDTPGAYPGVGAEERGQAEAIAKSIECCMELRVPTLAIIIGEGGSGGAIALASSNKVIMLENSIYSVISPEGCATILWRDPKKTLDAAKAMKLSAKDLLELKVID
;
A
#
# COMPACT_ATOMS: atom_id res chain seq x y z
N MET A 1 12.78 12.14 -8.19
CA MET A 1 12.81 10.68 -7.95
C MET A 1 11.62 10.05 -8.66
N VAL A 2 11.86 9.08 -9.56
CA VAL A 2 10.83 8.50 -10.47
C VAL A 2 9.64 7.90 -9.71
N ALA A 3 9.89 7.19 -8.60
CA ALA A 3 8.82 6.57 -7.78
C ALA A 3 7.77 7.57 -7.24
N ARG A 4 8.13 8.84 -7.10
CA ARG A 4 7.26 9.93 -6.61
C ARG A 4 6.76 10.85 -7.71
N HIS A 5 7.06 10.54 -8.98
CA HIS A 5 6.66 11.41 -10.09
C HIS A 5 5.13 11.50 -10.17
N GLU A 6 4.63 12.70 -10.42
CA GLU A 6 3.18 12.95 -10.43
C GLU A 6 2.44 12.23 -11.56
N ASP A 7 3.08 12.06 -12.71
CA ASP A 7 2.52 11.38 -13.88
C ASP A 7 2.58 9.84 -13.81
N ARG A 8 3.10 9.26 -12.72
CA ARG A 8 3.05 7.80 -12.56
C ARG A 8 1.60 7.33 -12.49
N PRO A 9 1.25 6.22 -13.17
CA PRO A 9 -0.04 5.58 -13.01
C PRO A 9 -0.29 5.24 -11.53
N LYS A 10 -1.49 5.58 -11.03
CA LYS A 10 -1.94 5.29 -9.67
C LYS A 10 -2.75 3.98 -9.65
N SER A 11 -3.15 3.52 -8.49
CA SER A 11 -3.90 2.26 -8.36
C SER A 11 -5.17 2.23 -9.19
N LYS A 12 -5.88 3.36 -9.28
CA LYS A 12 -7.08 3.46 -10.12
C LYS A 12 -6.79 3.13 -11.60
N PHE A 13 -5.69 3.60 -12.16
CA PHE A 13 -5.28 3.28 -13.52
C PHE A 13 -5.13 1.76 -13.74
N PHE A 14 -4.46 1.07 -12.82
CA PHE A 14 -4.28 -0.38 -12.91
C PHE A 14 -5.60 -1.12 -12.75
N ILE A 15 -6.47 -0.66 -11.83
CA ILE A 15 -7.79 -1.26 -11.62
C ILE A 15 -8.62 -1.15 -12.91
N ASP A 16 -8.69 0.03 -13.51
CA ASP A 16 -9.52 0.29 -14.69
C ASP A 16 -9.01 -0.43 -15.95
N ASN A 17 -7.71 -0.76 -16.03
CA ASN A 17 -7.11 -1.36 -17.23
C ASN A 17 -6.83 -2.86 -17.13
N LEU A 18 -6.75 -3.44 -15.94
CA LEU A 18 -6.42 -4.85 -15.74
C LEU A 18 -7.62 -5.70 -15.35
N PHE A 19 -8.69 -5.09 -14.85
CA PHE A 19 -9.82 -5.82 -14.30
C PHE A 19 -11.14 -5.44 -14.99
N GLU A 20 -12.05 -6.42 -15.04
CA GLU A 20 -13.41 -6.26 -15.50
C GLU A 20 -14.37 -6.25 -14.31
N ASP A 21 -15.53 -5.61 -14.46
CA ASP A 21 -16.65 -5.62 -13.50
C ASP A 21 -16.21 -5.21 -12.06
N PHE A 22 -15.38 -4.18 -11.91
CA PHE A 22 -14.97 -3.72 -10.58
C PHE A 22 -16.14 -3.13 -9.80
N ILE A 23 -16.50 -3.81 -8.70
CA ILE A 23 -17.54 -3.40 -7.77
C ILE A 23 -16.88 -2.86 -6.52
N SER A 24 -16.88 -1.52 -6.38
CA SER A 24 -16.27 -0.85 -5.23
C SER A 24 -17.05 -1.12 -3.93
N LEU A 25 -16.32 -1.41 -2.86
CA LEU A 25 -16.87 -1.63 -1.52
C LEU A 25 -16.20 -0.69 -0.51
N SER A 26 -17.01 0.15 0.12
CA SER A 26 -16.57 1.22 1.02
C SER A 26 -16.85 0.93 2.48
N GLY A 27 -16.17 1.66 3.37
CA GLY A 27 -16.40 1.72 4.81
C GLY A 27 -15.84 0.54 5.61
N ASP A 28 -15.35 0.85 6.80
CA ASP A 28 -14.80 -0.14 7.73
C ASP A 28 -15.88 -0.84 8.59
N ARG A 29 -17.13 -0.40 8.53
CA ARG A 29 -18.27 -0.84 9.34
C ARG A 29 -18.13 -0.51 10.84
N TYR A 30 -17.23 0.41 11.16
CA TYR A 30 -16.97 0.82 12.54
C TYR A 30 -16.99 2.35 12.70
N TYR A 31 -16.19 3.07 11.90
CA TYR A 31 -16.05 4.52 12.00
C TYR A 31 -16.43 5.24 10.70
N GLY A 32 -15.89 4.80 9.55
CA GLY A 32 -16.12 5.52 8.31
C GLY A 32 -15.43 4.97 7.08
N GLU A 33 -15.33 5.84 6.08
CA GLU A 33 -14.63 5.58 4.81
C GLU A 33 -13.26 6.25 4.80
N ASP A 34 -12.28 5.57 4.24
CA ASP A 34 -10.98 6.14 3.90
C ASP A 34 -10.77 6.06 2.39
N LYS A 35 -10.75 7.21 1.73
CA LYS A 35 -10.57 7.33 0.29
C LYS A 35 -9.13 7.11 -0.19
N SER A 36 -8.16 7.02 0.73
CA SER A 36 -6.76 6.72 0.41
C SER A 36 -6.53 5.27 -0.03
N VAL A 37 -7.53 4.41 0.07
CA VAL A 37 -7.50 3.05 -0.45
C VAL A 37 -8.78 2.70 -1.18
N LEU A 38 -8.64 2.22 -2.41
CA LEU A 38 -9.71 1.64 -3.23
C LEU A 38 -9.80 0.15 -2.91
N THR A 39 -11.02 -0.34 -2.74
CA THR A 39 -11.27 -1.76 -2.45
C THR A 39 -12.50 -2.24 -3.16
N GLY A 40 -12.48 -3.46 -3.68
CA GLY A 40 -13.64 -4.03 -4.36
C GLY A 40 -13.36 -5.40 -4.94
N PHE A 41 -14.43 -6.09 -5.33
CA PHE A 41 -14.31 -7.32 -6.12
C PHE A 41 -14.35 -7.00 -7.61
N ALA A 42 -13.59 -7.77 -8.38
CA ALA A 42 -13.49 -7.61 -9.82
C ALA A 42 -13.28 -8.98 -10.49
N LYS A 43 -13.18 -8.99 -11.81
CA LYS A 43 -12.72 -10.15 -12.57
C LYS A 43 -11.35 -9.91 -13.17
N PHE A 44 -10.49 -10.91 -13.08
CA PHE A 44 -9.20 -10.96 -13.75
C PHE A 44 -9.12 -12.24 -14.57
N ASN A 45 -9.07 -12.12 -15.90
CA ASN A 45 -9.15 -13.27 -16.82
C ASN A 45 -10.30 -14.23 -16.48
N GLY A 46 -11.50 -13.69 -16.24
CA GLY A 46 -12.69 -14.44 -15.92
C GLY A 46 -12.80 -14.96 -14.47
N ASN A 47 -11.75 -14.85 -13.66
CA ASN A 47 -11.75 -15.27 -12.25
C ASN A 47 -12.05 -14.10 -11.32
N SER A 48 -12.88 -14.36 -10.30
CA SER A 48 -13.15 -13.36 -9.26
C SER A 48 -11.93 -13.11 -8.41
N VAL A 49 -11.61 -11.86 -8.15
CA VAL A 49 -10.49 -11.42 -7.29
C VAL A 49 -10.94 -10.28 -6.37
N LEU A 50 -10.37 -10.20 -5.19
CA LEU A 50 -10.41 -8.98 -4.38
C LEU A 50 -9.25 -8.07 -4.83
N VAL A 51 -9.57 -6.82 -5.14
CA VAL A 51 -8.59 -5.81 -5.48
C VAL A 51 -8.53 -4.76 -4.38
N ILE A 52 -7.32 -4.46 -3.92
CA ILE A 52 -7.01 -3.42 -2.94
C ILE A 52 -5.97 -2.50 -3.58
N GLY A 53 -6.17 -1.18 -3.56
CA GLY A 53 -5.21 -0.25 -4.14
C GLY A 53 -5.05 1.01 -3.31
N GLN A 54 -3.85 1.27 -2.79
CA GLN A 54 -3.54 2.55 -2.17
C GLN A 54 -3.53 3.63 -3.25
N GLU A 55 -4.29 4.70 -3.05
CA GLU A 55 -4.58 5.69 -4.07
C GLU A 55 -4.20 7.09 -3.62
N LYS A 56 -3.24 7.69 -4.32
CA LYS A 56 -2.73 9.04 -4.01
C LYS A 56 -3.58 10.18 -4.58
N GLY A 57 -4.38 9.89 -5.60
CA GLY A 57 -5.10 10.90 -6.37
C GLY A 57 -4.26 11.52 -7.50
N GLU A 58 -4.95 12.11 -8.47
CA GLU A 58 -4.35 12.62 -9.72
C GLU A 58 -4.00 14.11 -9.65
N ASN A 59 -4.82 14.91 -9.00
CA ASN A 59 -4.64 16.34 -8.82
C ASN A 59 -4.54 16.72 -7.34
N LEU A 60 -4.22 17.98 -7.03
CA LEU A 60 -4.01 18.41 -5.65
C LEU A 60 -5.24 18.20 -4.76
N GLU A 61 -6.45 18.48 -5.26
CA GLU A 61 -7.69 18.29 -4.50
C GLU A 61 -7.91 16.83 -4.12
N SER A 62 -7.84 15.93 -5.12
CA SER A 62 -7.97 14.49 -4.89
C SER A 62 -6.85 13.91 -4.03
N ARG A 63 -5.63 14.47 -4.11
CA ARG A 63 -4.51 14.06 -3.23
C ARG A 63 -4.77 14.44 -1.78
N ILE A 64 -5.28 15.62 -1.52
CA ILE A 64 -5.65 16.05 -0.16
C ILE A 64 -6.77 15.16 0.39
N GLU A 65 -7.81 14.91 -0.41
CA GLU A 65 -8.93 14.04 -0.03
C GLU A 65 -8.49 12.61 0.31
N ARG A 66 -7.45 12.11 -0.38
CA ARG A 66 -6.87 10.77 -0.22
C ARG A 66 -5.65 10.72 0.69
N ASN A 67 -5.41 11.78 1.46
CA ASN A 67 -4.24 11.90 2.34
C ASN A 67 -2.91 11.51 1.65
N PHE A 68 -2.74 11.82 0.35
CA PHE A 68 -1.57 11.42 -0.46
C PHE A 68 -1.27 9.91 -0.44
N GLY A 69 -2.29 9.07 -0.34
CA GLY A 69 -2.16 7.62 -0.23
C GLY A 69 -1.81 7.11 1.17
N MET A 70 -1.80 7.99 2.17
CA MET A 70 -1.57 7.60 3.56
C MET A 70 -2.87 7.16 4.22
N MET A 71 -2.99 5.87 4.46
CA MET A 71 -4.18 5.29 5.06
C MET A 71 -4.34 5.67 6.53
N ARG A 72 -5.58 5.92 6.92
CA ARG A 72 -6.03 6.06 8.30
C ARG A 72 -6.48 4.71 8.86
N PRO A 73 -6.75 4.57 10.18
CA PRO A 73 -7.19 3.30 10.77
C PRO A 73 -8.37 2.66 10.06
N GLU A 74 -9.36 3.47 9.65
CA GLU A 74 -10.54 3.00 8.92
C GLU A 74 -10.22 2.40 7.56
N GLY A 75 -9.15 2.85 6.90
CA GLY A 75 -8.65 2.25 5.66
C GLY A 75 -8.13 0.83 5.89
N TYR A 76 -7.28 0.62 6.89
CA TYR A 76 -6.79 -0.72 7.26
C TYR A 76 -7.92 -1.64 7.71
N ARG A 77 -8.86 -1.15 8.54
CA ARG A 77 -10.03 -1.94 8.95
C ARG A 77 -10.93 -2.32 7.78
N LYS A 78 -11.11 -1.42 6.81
CA LYS A 78 -11.82 -1.73 5.57
C LYS A 78 -11.15 -2.85 4.79
N THR A 79 -9.81 -2.80 4.63
CA THR A 79 -9.07 -3.86 3.93
C THR A 79 -9.15 -5.19 4.67
N ILE A 80 -8.97 -5.21 6.00
CA ILE A 80 -9.13 -6.42 6.84
C ILE A 80 -10.50 -7.06 6.63
N ARG A 81 -11.56 -6.24 6.69
CA ARG A 81 -12.94 -6.72 6.48
C ARG A 81 -13.11 -7.43 5.15
N LEU A 82 -12.53 -6.85 4.08
CA LEU A 82 -12.66 -7.42 2.72
C LEU A 82 -11.73 -8.60 2.49
N MET A 83 -10.53 -8.60 3.05
CA MET A 83 -9.62 -9.74 3.03
C MET A 83 -10.26 -10.95 3.72
N ASN A 84 -10.90 -10.77 4.87
CA ASN A 84 -11.65 -11.83 5.55
C ASN A 84 -12.82 -12.35 4.70
N LEU A 85 -13.52 -11.44 3.99
CA LEU A 85 -14.60 -11.83 3.09
C LEU A 85 -14.07 -12.65 1.90
N ALA A 86 -12.97 -12.21 1.27
CA ALA A 86 -12.30 -12.93 0.19
C ALA A 86 -11.83 -14.33 0.65
N ASN A 87 -11.20 -14.39 1.83
CA ASN A 87 -10.75 -15.64 2.42
C ASN A 87 -11.91 -16.62 2.66
N LYS A 88 -13.05 -16.12 3.15
CA LYS A 88 -14.27 -16.94 3.37
C LYS A 88 -14.80 -17.57 2.08
N PHE A 89 -14.69 -16.87 0.96
CA PHE A 89 -15.20 -17.32 -0.34
C PHE A 89 -14.12 -17.91 -1.26
N ASN A 90 -12.90 -18.14 -0.75
CA ASN A 90 -11.75 -18.64 -1.49
C ASN A 90 -11.41 -17.77 -2.73
N ILE A 91 -11.47 -16.46 -2.58
CA ILE A 91 -11.19 -15.49 -3.65
C ILE A 91 -9.75 -14.97 -3.48
N PRO A 92 -8.87 -15.08 -4.50
CA PRO A 92 -7.53 -14.52 -4.47
C PRO A 92 -7.52 -12.99 -4.27
N ILE A 93 -6.44 -12.46 -3.74
CA ILE A 93 -6.29 -11.04 -3.39
C ILE A 93 -5.12 -10.43 -4.15
N ILE A 94 -5.35 -9.28 -4.79
CA ILE A 94 -4.32 -8.48 -5.46
C ILE A 94 -4.29 -7.10 -4.82
N SER A 95 -3.12 -6.70 -4.30
CA SER A 95 -2.91 -5.41 -3.64
C SER A 95 -1.93 -4.54 -4.42
N PHE A 96 -2.32 -3.33 -4.78
CA PHE A 96 -1.45 -2.30 -5.34
C PHE A 96 -0.95 -1.37 -4.23
N ILE A 97 0.36 -1.25 -4.09
CA ILE A 97 1.01 -0.50 -3.02
C ILE A 97 1.59 0.80 -3.58
N ASP A 98 1.06 1.93 -3.10
CA ASP A 98 1.59 3.25 -3.42
C ASP A 98 1.31 4.25 -2.28
N THR A 99 2.14 4.21 -1.26
CA THR A 99 2.03 5.07 -0.08
C THR A 99 3.40 5.49 0.44
N PRO A 100 3.58 6.75 0.89
CA PRO A 100 4.78 7.16 1.63
C PRO A 100 4.81 6.61 3.07
N GLY A 101 3.68 6.08 3.57
CA GLY A 101 3.53 5.55 4.93
C GLY A 101 2.08 5.61 5.41
N ALA A 102 1.88 5.32 6.69
CA ALA A 102 0.59 5.48 7.35
C ALA A 102 0.34 6.97 7.66
N TYR A 103 -0.93 7.39 7.75
CA TYR A 103 -1.28 8.77 8.09
C TYR A 103 -0.86 9.11 9.53
N PRO A 104 -0.02 10.17 9.74
CA PRO A 104 0.59 10.45 11.05
C PRO A 104 -0.21 11.45 11.90
N GLY A 105 -1.48 11.71 11.58
CA GLY A 105 -2.27 12.73 12.28
C GLY A 105 -2.84 12.24 13.62
N VAL A 106 -3.03 13.17 14.56
CA VAL A 106 -3.57 12.91 15.91
C VAL A 106 -4.87 12.11 15.87
N GLY A 107 -5.81 12.47 14.98
CA GLY A 107 -7.07 11.74 14.84
C GLY A 107 -6.91 10.29 14.35
N ALA A 108 -5.79 9.92 13.71
CA ALA A 108 -5.49 8.53 13.40
C ALA A 108 -4.97 7.79 14.64
N GLU A 109 -4.09 8.42 15.42
CA GLU A 109 -3.59 7.85 16.68
C GLU A 109 -4.75 7.59 17.68
N GLU A 110 -5.65 8.56 17.85
CA GLU A 110 -6.85 8.44 18.70
C GLU A 110 -7.75 7.27 18.28
N ARG A 111 -7.77 6.90 17.02
CA ARG A 111 -8.56 5.78 16.48
C ARG A 111 -7.79 4.49 16.28
N GLY A 112 -6.58 4.40 16.88
CA GLY A 112 -5.77 3.17 16.93
C GLY A 112 -5.01 2.87 15.63
N GLN A 113 -4.25 3.83 15.09
CA GLN A 113 -3.47 3.67 13.86
C GLN A 113 -2.50 2.47 13.95
N ALA A 114 -1.72 2.38 15.02
CA ALA A 114 -0.74 1.30 15.20
C ALA A 114 -1.43 -0.07 15.29
N GLU A 115 -2.54 -0.17 16.02
CA GLU A 115 -3.32 -1.40 16.12
C GLU A 115 -3.90 -1.82 14.76
N ALA A 116 -4.47 -0.86 14.01
CA ALA A 116 -5.07 -1.15 12.70
C ALA A 116 -4.02 -1.67 11.71
N ILE A 117 -2.79 -1.13 11.71
CA ILE A 117 -1.66 -1.63 10.92
C ILE A 117 -1.29 -3.04 11.35
N ALA A 118 -1.08 -3.28 12.66
CA ALA A 118 -0.71 -4.59 13.19
C ALA A 118 -1.76 -5.66 12.85
N LYS A 119 -3.05 -5.34 13.02
CA LYS A 119 -4.16 -6.22 12.66
C LYS A 119 -4.25 -6.49 11.14
N SER A 120 -3.87 -5.53 10.30
CA SER A 120 -3.79 -5.76 8.85
C SER A 120 -2.69 -6.76 8.49
N ILE A 121 -1.52 -6.64 9.10
CA ILE A 121 -0.41 -7.59 8.93
C ILE A 121 -0.83 -8.98 9.42
N GLU A 122 -1.38 -9.08 10.62
CA GLU A 122 -1.90 -10.34 11.20
C GLU A 122 -2.91 -10.99 10.25
N CYS A 123 -3.88 -10.23 9.75
CA CYS A 123 -4.86 -10.71 8.78
C CYS A 123 -4.19 -11.26 7.52
N CYS A 124 -3.24 -10.54 6.93
CA CYS A 124 -2.51 -11.00 5.74
C CYS A 124 -1.81 -12.35 5.99
N MET A 125 -1.23 -12.54 7.17
CA MET A 125 -0.52 -13.79 7.53
C MET A 125 -1.45 -14.98 7.77
N GLU A 126 -2.72 -14.73 8.10
CA GLU A 126 -3.74 -15.76 8.35
C GLU A 126 -4.52 -16.18 7.11
N LEU A 127 -4.41 -15.44 6.00
CA LEU A 127 -5.11 -15.74 4.77
C LEU A 127 -4.70 -17.10 4.19
N ARG A 128 -5.70 -17.87 3.75
CA ARG A 128 -5.53 -19.17 3.10
C ARG A 128 -5.69 -19.11 1.59
N VAL A 129 -6.01 -17.96 1.05
CA VAL A 129 -6.14 -17.71 -0.39
C VAL A 129 -4.84 -17.14 -0.94
N PRO A 130 -4.54 -17.32 -2.23
CA PRO A 130 -3.39 -16.69 -2.87
C PRO A 130 -3.42 -15.16 -2.74
N THR A 131 -2.29 -14.59 -2.35
CA THR A 131 -2.13 -13.13 -2.21
C THR A 131 -0.94 -12.64 -3.02
N LEU A 132 -1.16 -11.54 -3.75
CA LEU A 132 -0.13 -10.86 -4.55
C LEU A 132 -0.10 -9.39 -4.18
N ALA A 133 1.04 -8.88 -3.76
CA ALA A 133 1.27 -7.45 -3.61
C ALA A 133 2.14 -6.91 -4.75
N ILE A 134 1.75 -5.76 -5.30
CA ILE A 134 2.45 -5.11 -6.41
C ILE A 134 2.82 -3.69 -5.97
N ILE A 135 4.10 -3.41 -5.80
CA ILE A 135 4.58 -2.08 -5.43
C ILE A 135 4.70 -1.26 -6.72
N ILE A 136 3.77 -0.33 -6.92
CA ILE A 136 3.64 0.45 -8.16
C ILE A 136 4.31 1.83 -8.10
N GLY A 137 4.65 2.32 -6.91
CA GLY A 137 5.28 3.62 -6.70
C GLY A 137 6.12 3.63 -5.42
N GLU A 138 5.60 4.17 -4.35
CA GLU A 138 6.25 4.14 -3.04
C GLU A 138 5.68 3.02 -2.17
N GLY A 139 6.53 2.14 -1.68
CA GLY A 139 6.22 1.19 -0.61
C GLY A 139 6.80 1.67 0.70
N GLY A 140 6.12 2.60 1.40
CA GLY A 140 6.64 3.25 2.59
C GLY A 140 6.19 2.60 3.91
N SER A 141 7.16 2.16 4.70
CA SER A 141 7.01 1.84 6.13
C SER A 141 5.86 0.87 6.44
N GLY A 142 5.28 0.98 7.65
CA GLY A 142 4.14 0.17 8.10
C GLY A 142 2.91 0.30 7.21
N GLY A 143 2.72 1.45 6.55
CA GLY A 143 1.64 1.65 5.58
C GLY A 143 1.69 0.73 4.37
N ALA A 144 2.88 0.41 3.90
CA ALA A 144 3.09 -0.55 2.82
C ALA A 144 3.03 -2.00 3.32
N ILE A 145 3.75 -2.32 4.41
CA ILE A 145 3.84 -3.68 4.96
C ILE A 145 2.46 -4.20 5.35
N ALA A 146 1.57 -3.34 5.84
CA ALA A 146 0.20 -3.68 6.21
C ALA A 146 -0.61 -4.38 5.11
N LEU A 147 -0.22 -4.21 3.84
CA LEU A 147 -0.87 -4.83 2.68
C LEU A 147 0.10 -5.66 1.83
N ALA A 148 1.42 -5.48 2.02
CA ALA A 148 2.45 -6.19 1.27
C ALA A 148 2.91 -7.50 1.93
N SER A 149 2.36 -7.88 3.08
CA SER A 149 2.59 -9.18 3.73
C SER A 149 1.84 -10.29 2.96
N SER A 150 2.31 -10.61 1.76
CA SER A 150 1.65 -11.45 0.77
C SER A 150 2.48 -12.66 0.39
N ASN A 151 1.88 -13.69 -0.24
CA ASN A 151 2.61 -14.87 -0.73
C ASN A 151 3.65 -14.50 -1.79
N LYS A 152 3.34 -13.49 -2.63
CA LYS A 152 4.25 -12.94 -3.63
C LYS A 152 4.25 -11.43 -3.52
N VAL A 153 5.45 -10.86 -3.60
CA VAL A 153 5.65 -9.40 -3.63
C VAL A 153 6.43 -9.06 -4.87
N ILE A 154 5.79 -8.42 -5.83
CA ILE A 154 6.43 -7.91 -7.03
C ILE A 154 6.51 -6.38 -7.01
N MET A 155 7.39 -5.82 -7.81
CA MET A 155 7.69 -4.40 -7.77
C MET A 155 7.97 -3.87 -9.17
N LEU A 156 7.40 -2.72 -9.52
CA LEU A 156 7.77 -2.06 -10.78
C LEU A 156 9.21 -1.55 -10.70
N GLU A 157 9.94 -1.63 -11.80
CA GLU A 157 11.38 -1.31 -11.89
C GLU A 157 11.79 0.00 -11.21
N ASN A 158 10.99 1.05 -11.40
CA ASN A 158 11.26 2.38 -10.89
C ASN A 158 10.49 2.74 -9.61
N SER A 159 9.99 1.74 -8.89
CA SER A 159 9.38 1.89 -7.57
C SER A 159 10.44 1.83 -6.47
N ILE A 160 10.05 2.16 -5.25
CA ILE A 160 10.89 2.01 -4.05
C ILE A 160 10.11 1.28 -2.95
N TYR A 161 10.81 0.48 -2.15
CA TYR A 161 10.23 -0.18 -0.99
C TYR A 161 11.20 -0.08 0.20
N SER A 162 10.75 0.49 1.30
CA SER A 162 11.61 0.73 2.46
C SER A 162 10.81 0.97 3.74
N VAL A 163 11.46 0.72 4.88
CA VAL A 163 10.87 0.96 6.21
C VAL A 163 10.81 2.44 6.60
N ILE A 164 11.61 3.29 5.94
CA ILE A 164 11.69 4.73 6.21
C ILE A 164 12.10 5.47 4.94
N SER A 165 11.78 6.76 4.83
CA SER A 165 12.27 7.59 3.73
C SER A 165 13.79 7.84 3.83
N PRO A 166 14.51 8.04 2.72
CA PRO A 166 15.93 8.41 2.75
C PRO A 166 16.19 9.67 3.56
N GLU A 167 15.27 10.64 3.54
CA GLU A 167 15.33 11.87 4.32
C GLU A 167 15.27 11.58 5.81
N GLY A 168 14.33 10.72 6.23
CA GLY A 168 14.22 10.26 7.62
C GLY A 168 15.45 9.48 8.06
N CYS A 169 15.93 8.55 7.23
CA CYS A 169 17.15 7.79 7.50
C CYS A 169 18.37 8.69 7.69
N ALA A 170 18.56 9.68 6.80
CA ALA A 170 19.66 10.64 6.91
C ALA A 170 19.60 11.43 8.22
N THR A 171 18.40 11.87 8.60
CA THR A 171 18.20 12.61 9.85
C THR A 171 18.51 11.77 11.08
N ILE A 172 18.08 10.50 11.10
CA ILE A 172 18.28 9.62 12.26
C ILE A 172 19.74 9.17 12.40
N LEU A 173 20.37 8.70 11.30
CA LEU A 173 21.70 8.10 11.35
C LEU A 173 22.82 9.13 11.35
N TRP A 174 22.70 10.20 10.56
CA TRP A 174 23.77 11.20 10.43
C TRP A 174 23.43 12.55 11.05
N ARG A 175 22.18 12.76 11.49
CA ARG A 175 21.67 14.06 11.98
C ARG A 175 21.90 15.20 10.98
N ASP A 176 21.97 14.86 9.69
CA ASP A 176 22.22 15.77 8.58
C ASP A 176 21.31 15.47 7.39
N PRO A 177 20.30 16.31 7.11
CA PRO A 177 19.39 16.12 5.97
C PRO A 177 20.09 16.16 4.60
N LYS A 178 21.29 16.75 4.51
CA LYS A 178 22.08 16.78 3.26
C LYS A 178 22.59 15.40 2.85
N LYS A 179 22.60 14.43 3.78
CA LYS A 179 23.00 13.04 3.56
C LYS A 179 21.90 12.15 2.94
N THR A 180 20.78 12.72 2.48
CA THR A 180 19.67 11.98 1.87
C THR A 180 20.10 11.07 0.71
N LEU A 181 21.02 11.53 -0.15
CA LEU A 181 21.52 10.72 -1.27
C LEU A 181 22.37 9.52 -0.79
N ASP A 182 23.22 9.74 0.21
CA ASP A 182 24.03 8.68 0.81
C ASP A 182 23.13 7.66 1.50
N ALA A 183 22.10 8.12 2.22
CA ALA A 183 21.08 7.27 2.83
C ALA A 183 20.35 6.42 1.76
N ALA A 184 19.89 7.03 0.68
CA ALA A 184 19.19 6.34 -0.40
C ALA A 184 20.03 5.23 -1.03
N LYS A 185 21.34 5.46 -1.21
CA LYS A 185 22.29 4.45 -1.72
C LYS A 185 22.51 3.32 -0.72
N ALA A 186 22.67 3.64 0.55
CA ALA A 186 22.92 2.65 1.61
C ALA A 186 21.72 1.76 1.89
N MET A 187 20.50 2.30 1.74
CA MET A 187 19.25 1.59 2.02
C MET A 187 18.87 0.54 0.98
N LYS A 188 19.46 0.57 -0.21
CA LYS A 188 19.18 -0.42 -1.29
C LYS A 188 17.68 -0.63 -1.53
N LEU A 189 16.93 0.44 -1.81
CA LEU A 189 15.47 0.42 -1.92
C LEU A 189 14.92 0.26 -3.34
N SER A 190 15.80 0.06 -4.33
CA SER A 190 15.35 -0.17 -5.71
C SER A 190 14.87 -1.60 -5.94
N ALA A 191 14.04 -1.81 -6.96
CA ALA A 191 13.56 -3.14 -7.32
C ALA A 191 14.72 -4.12 -7.56
N LYS A 192 15.79 -3.67 -8.23
CA LYS A 192 16.98 -4.50 -8.48
C LYS A 192 17.65 -4.93 -7.17
N ASP A 193 17.90 -3.99 -6.26
CA ASP A 193 18.55 -4.29 -4.98
C ASP A 193 17.70 -5.27 -4.13
N LEU A 194 16.39 -5.02 -4.08
CA LEU A 194 15.49 -5.83 -3.25
C LEU A 194 15.27 -7.23 -3.81
N LEU A 195 15.33 -7.41 -5.13
CA LEU A 195 15.31 -8.71 -5.78
C LEU A 195 16.60 -9.50 -5.46
N GLU A 196 17.79 -8.85 -5.55
CA GLU A 196 19.06 -9.45 -5.14
C GLU A 196 19.08 -9.85 -3.66
N LEU A 197 18.46 -9.05 -2.80
CA LEU A 197 18.31 -9.33 -1.36
C LEU A 197 17.19 -10.33 -1.04
N LYS A 198 16.44 -10.80 -2.04
CA LYS A 198 15.29 -11.72 -1.87
C LYS A 198 14.20 -11.17 -0.95
N VAL A 199 14.01 -9.87 -0.94
CA VAL A 199 12.91 -9.19 -0.23
C VAL A 199 11.64 -9.16 -1.09
N ILE A 200 11.81 -9.18 -2.41
CA ILE A 200 10.74 -9.30 -3.41
C ILE A 200 11.02 -10.50 -4.35
N ASP A 201 9.98 -10.90 -5.12
CA ASP A 201 10.00 -12.06 -6.03
C ASP A 201 10.26 -11.69 -7.50
#